data_ae96bf84cc950bd1a2e1cca7795670f8
#
_entry.id   ae96bf84cc950bd1a2e1cca7795670f8
#
_cell.length_a   1.000
_cell.length_b   1.000
_cell.length_c   1.000
_cell.angle_alpha   90.00
_cell.angle_beta   90.00
_cell.angle_gamma   90.00
#
_symmetry.space_group_name_H-M   'P 1'
#
loop_
_entity.id
_entity.type
_entity.pdbx_description
1 polymer ?
#
loop_
_entity_poly.entity_id
_entity_poly.type
_entity_poly.pdbx_seq_one_letter_code
_entity_poly.pdbx_strand_id
1 'polypeptide(L)'
;LQNYRLLYYSSFLITLLEEAGISVLLLKGWQTAQLYPVPESRKSGDIDLLIPDPAQFEQAVCVLENHGFQKESTQLTHHHTVFTAPEHFHIELHAMLSEPFEQNELNTDIAALLPEYNSHRIHKTILGYPICAATDPYDAYYLLLHMLQHFVRAGFGVKLLCDWTVFWKRGLSQDTKEVFLQLLKKTRLENFAKAVTALCVLYLGL
;
A
#
# COMPACT_ATOMS: atom_id res chain seq x y z
N LEU A 1 10.25 18.80 3.56
CA LEU A 1 11.47 18.05 3.16
C LEU A 1 11.27 16.53 3.29
N GLN A 2 10.76 16.01 4.43
CA GLN A 2 10.63 14.56 4.67
C GLN A 2 9.85 13.83 3.57
N ASN A 3 8.68 14.34 3.16
CA ASN A 3 7.85 13.69 2.12
C ASN A 3 8.60 13.53 0.79
N TYR A 4 9.35 14.57 0.35
CA TYR A 4 10.13 14.51 -0.90
C TYR A 4 11.25 13.48 -0.85
N ARG A 5 11.89 13.33 0.33
CA ARG A 5 12.89 12.27 0.55
C ARG A 5 12.27 10.89 0.43
N LEU A 6 11.09 10.67 1.02
CA LEU A 6 10.37 9.41 0.89
C LEU A 6 9.98 9.12 -0.56
N LEU A 7 9.61 10.14 -1.35
CA LEU A 7 9.35 9.97 -2.78
C LEU A 7 10.60 9.54 -3.55
N TYR A 8 11.71 10.25 -3.32
CA TYR A 8 13.00 9.90 -3.92
C TYR A 8 13.41 8.46 -3.61
N TYR A 9 13.36 8.08 -2.32
CA TYR A 9 13.72 6.72 -1.93
C TYR A 9 12.72 5.66 -2.41
N SER A 10 11.44 5.97 -2.47
CA SER A 10 10.45 5.05 -3.08
C SER A 10 10.79 4.77 -4.54
N SER A 11 11.09 5.81 -5.31
CA SER A 11 11.53 5.68 -6.70
C SER A 11 12.83 4.90 -6.84
N PHE A 12 13.83 5.24 -6.02
CA PHE A 12 15.13 4.56 -6.00
C PHE A 12 14.98 3.06 -5.73
N LEU A 13 14.22 2.69 -4.69
CA LEU A 13 14.00 1.29 -4.29
C LEU A 13 13.24 0.51 -5.36
N ILE A 14 12.24 1.11 -5.98
CA ILE A 14 11.49 0.49 -7.08
C ILE A 14 12.43 0.22 -8.26
N THR A 15 13.20 1.23 -8.69
CA THR A 15 14.17 1.07 -9.78
C THR A 15 15.18 -0.03 -9.46
N LEU A 16 15.75 -0.01 -8.27
CA LEU A 16 16.73 -1.00 -7.81
C LEU A 16 16.20 -2.44 -7.88
N LEU A 17 14.98 -2.65 -7.39
CA LEU A 17 14.35 -3.97 -7.38
C LEU A 17 13.96 -4.42 -8.80
N GLU A 18 13.44 -3.52 -9.63
CA GLU A 18 13.08 -3.82 -11.02
C GLU A 18 14.31 -4.12 -11.88
N GLU A 19 15.44 -3.44 -11.68
CA GLU A 19 16.72 -3.74 -12.32
C GLU A 19 17.25 -5.14 -11.95
N ALA A 20 16.92 -5.62 -10.75
CA ALA A 20 17.19 -7.00 -10.32
C ALA A 20 16.16 -8.03 -10.85
N GLY A 21 15.20 -7.62 -11.68
CA GLY A 21 14.15 -8.47 -12.24
C GLY A 21 13.01 -8.77 -11.26
N ILE A 22 12.88 -8.01 -10.18
CA ILE A 22 11.88 -8.23 -9.13
C ILE A 22 10.66 -7.32 -9.38
N SER A 23 9.48 -7.92 -9.34
CA SER A 23 8.21 -7.18 -9.38
C SER A 23 7.96 -6.50 -8.04
N VAL A 24 7.71 -5.20 -8.06
CA VAL A 24 7.47 -4.40 -6.85
C VAL A 24 6.37 -3.38 -7.06
N LEU A 25 5.60 -3.06 -6.01
CA LEU A 25 4.60 -1.99 -6.01
C LEU A 25 4.73 -1.12 -4.76
N LEU A 26 4.59 0.18 -4.94
CA LEU A 26 4.37 1.12 -3.82
C LEU A 26 2.91 1.05 -3.38
N LEU A 27 2.67 0.75 -2.11
CA LEU A 27 1.31 0.52 -1.58
C LEU A 27 0.60 1.80 -1.11
N LYS A 28 1.32 2.75 -0.59
CA LYS A 28 0.80 4.02 -0.04
C LYS A 28 1.85 5.13 -0.15
N GLY A 29 1.89 6.07 0.77
CA GLY A 29 2.88 7.15 0.76
C GLY A 29 2.54 8.23 -0.26
N TRP A 30 3.44 8.54 -1.18
CA TRP A 30 3.22 9.54 -2.24
C TRP A 30 2.15 9.14 -3.25
N GLN A 31 1.90 7.86 -3.45
CA GLN A 31 0.76 7.35 -4.22
C GLN A 31 -0.55 8.01 -3.75
N THR A 32 -0.76 8.10 -2.44
CA THR A 32 -1.94 8.70 -1.82
C THR A 32 -1.76 10.21 -1.59
N ALA A 33 -0.55 10.66 -1.22
CA ALA A 33 -0.29 12.07 -0.92
C ALA A 33 -0.62 13.01 -2.08
N GLN A 34 -0.30 12.62 -3.32
CA GLN A 34 -0.60 13.42 -4.51
C GLN A 34 -2.10 13.70 -4.72
N LEU A 35 -2.98 12.99 -4.03
CA LEU A 35 -4.43 13.18 -4.10
C LEU A 35 -4.91 14.32 -3.20
N TYR A 36 -4.09 14.78 -2.28
CA TYR A 36 -4.40 15.90 -1.41
C TYR A 36 -4.19 17.24 -2.14
N PRO A 37 -4.99 18.27 -1.84
CA PRO A 37 -4.78 19.61 -2.38
C PRO A 37 -3.36 20.15 -2.09
N VAL A 38 -2.80 19.77 -0.95
CA VAL A 38 -1.42 20.04 -0.54
C VAL A 38 -0.79 18.70 -0.16
N PRO A 39 -0.08 18.02 -1.08
CA PRO A 39 0.50 16.69 -0.85
C PRO A 39 1.36 16.58 0.41
N GLU A 40 2.08 17.66 0.75
CA GLU A 40 2.95 17.74 1.92
C GLU A 40 2.20 17.69 3.25
N SER A 41 0.91 18.01 3.25
CA SER A 41 0.09 17.95 4.46
C SER A 41 -0.19 16.53 4.93
N ARG A 42 -0.11 15.54 4.02
CA ARG A 42 -0.22 14.14 4.37
C ARG A 42 1.07 13.62 4.98
N LYS A 43 1.08 13.41 6.30
CA LYS A 43 2.24 12.80 6.97
C LYS A 43 2.47 11.38 6.47
N SER A 44 3.69 11.10 6.01
CA SER A 44 4.20 9.77 5.72
C SER A 44 5.46 9.55 6.55
N GLY A 45 5.61 8.37 7.15
CA GLY A 45 6.75 8.02 8.01
C GLY A 45 7.60 6.88 7.45
N ASP A 46 7.01 6.09 6.61
CA ASP A 46 7.50 4.81 6.11
C ASP A 46 7.32 4.71 4.58
N ILE A 47 8.04 3.76 4.00
CA ILE A 47 7.88 3.35 2.60
C ILE A 47 7.39 1.89 2.63
N ASP A 48 6.20 1.66 2.10
CA ASP A 48 5.60 0.33 2.01
C ASP A 48 5.72 -0.20 0.58
N LEU A 49 6.46 -1.28 0.43
CA LEU A 49 6.66 -1.97 -0.85
C LEU A 49 6.07 -3.38 -0.78
N LEU A 50 5.27 -3.75 -1.77
CA LEU A 50 4.77 -5.11 -1.95
C LEU A 50 5.61 -5.84 -2.99
N ILE A 51 6.04 -7.05 -2.67
CA ILE A 51 6.57 -8.03 -3.62
C ILE A 51 5.43 -9.01 -3.92
N PRO A 52 4.71 -8.85 -5.04
CA PRO A 52 3.49 -9.62 -5.30
C PRO A 52 3.76 -11.07 -5.71
N ASP A 53 5.00 -11.42 -6.06
CA ASP A 53 5.45 -12.78 -6.30
C ASP A 53 6.23 -13.29 -5.08
N PRO A 54 5.66 -14.20 -4.28
CA PRO A 54 6.34 -14.71 -3.09
C PRO A 54 7.68 -15.37 -3.37
N ALA A 55 7.89 -15.91 -4.58
CA ALA A 55 9.16 -16.52 -4.97
C ALA A 55 10.31 -15.49 -5.09
N GLN A 56 9.99 -14.22 -5.29
CA GLN A 56 10.96 -13.14 -5.41
C GLN A 56 11.28 -12.44 -4.08
N PHE A 57 10.56 -12.77 -2.99
CA PHE A 57 10.67 -12.02 -1.73
C PHE A 57 12.07 -12.10 -1.11
N GLU A 58 12.64 -13.29 -0.99
CA GLU A 58 13.99 -13.47 -0.42
C GLU A 58 15.07 -12.82 -1.30
N GLN A 59 14.89 -12.82 -2.61
CA GLN A 59 15.79 -12.10 -3.52
C GLN A 59 15.71 -10.59 -3.28
N ALA A 60 14.51 -10.04 -3.07
CA ALA A 60 14.33 -8.62 -2.75
C ALA A 60 15.02 -8.24 -1.44
N VAL A 61 14.89 -9.09 -0.40
CA VAL A 61 15.61 -8.92 0.87
C VAL A 61 17.12 -8.84 0.63
N CYS A 62 17.70 -9.80 -0.10
CA CYS A 62 19.14 -9.82 -0.40
C CYS A 62 19.58 -8.58 -1.19
N VAL A 63 18.78 -8.11 -2.15
CA VAL A 63 19.09 -6.90 -2.92
C VAL A 63 19.18 -5.68 -2.01
N LEU A 64 18.24 -5.51 -1.09
CA LEU A 64 18.24 -4.39 -0.14
C LEU A 64 19.44 -4.45 0.82
N GLU A 65 19.72 -5.62 1.40
CA GLU A 65 20.88 -5.81 2.29
C GLU A 65 22.21 -5.50 1.58
N ASN A 66 22.38 -5.95 0.34
CA ASN A 66 23.58 -5.69 -0.46
C ASN A 66 23.76 -4.20 -0.81
N HIS A 67 22.71 -3.41 -0.77
CA HIS A 67 22.74 -1.95 -0.98
C HIS A 67 22.78 -1.14 0.33
N GLY A 68 23.07 -1.80 1.45
CA GLY A 68 23.33 -1.15 2.74
C GLY A 68 22.08 -0.83 3.56
N PHE A 69 20.90 -1.33 3.18
CA PHE A 69 19.71 -1.24 4.02
C PHE A 69 19.81 -2.29 5.13
N GLN A 70 19.63 -1.85 6.37
CA GLN A 70 19.79 -2.72 7.54
C GLN A 70 18.46 -3.37 7.91
N LYS A 71 18.41 -4.69 7.81
CA LYS A 71 17.26 -5.47 8.27
C LYS A 71 17.14 -5.40 9.80
N GLU A 72 15.96 -5.04 10.28
CA GLU A 72 15.68 -5.02 11.72
C GLU A 72 15.47 -6.44 12.25
N SER A 73 16.27 -6.82 13.24
CA SER A 73 16.28 -8.19 13.79
C SER A 73 15.11 -8.50 14.73
N THR A 74 14.31 -7.48 15.12
CA THR A 74 13.37 -7.59 16.24
C THR A 74 11.94 -7.95 15.86
N GLN A 75 11.59 -7.97 14.57
CA GLN A 75 10.24 -8.33 14.13
C GLN A 75 10.28 -9.21 12.88
N LEU A 76 10.64 -10.49 13.08
CA LEU A 76 10.30 -11.54 12.12
C LEU A 76 8.78 -11.81 12.24
N THR A 77 7.97 -10.90 11.71
CA THR A 77 6.61 -11.28 11.35
C THR A 77 6.69 -11.97 9.99
N HIS A 78 6.03 -13.09 9.83
CA HIS A 78 6.05 -13.86 8.56
C HIS A 78 5.46 -13.08 7.36
N HIS A 79 5.10 -11.80 7.53
CA HIS A 79 4.29 -11.03 6.58
C HIS A 79 5.01 -9.83 5.99
N HIS A 80 5.96 -9.26 6.71
CA HIS A 80 6.79 -8.17 6.21
C HIS A 80 8.17 -8.19 6.88
N THR A 81 9.14 -7.61 6.20
CA THR A 81 10.48 -7.37 6.72
C THR A 81 10.68 -5.86 6.79
N VAL A 82 11.12 -5.37 7.95
CA VAL A 82 11.43 -3.95 8.14
C VAL A 82 12.91 -3.72 7.92
N PHE A 83 13.22 -2.68 7.16
CA PHE A 83 14.57 -2.19 6.97
C PHE A 83 14.68 -0.75 7.47
N THR A 84 15.82 -0.43 8.07
CA THR A 84 16.20 0.95 8.34
C THR A 84 17.13 1.43 7.23
N ALA A 85 16.76 2.55 6.61
CA ALA A 85 17.62 3.23 5.64
C ALA A 85 18.73 4.02 6.36
N PRO A 86 19.86 4.34 5.68
CA PRO A 86 20.96 5.13 6.24
C PRO A 86 20.51 6.47 6.84
N GLU A 87 19.41 7.03 6.39
CA GLU A 87 18.84 8.29 6.85
C GLU A 87 17.71 8.13 7.90
N HIS A 88 17.64 6.98 8.57
CA HIS A 88 16.72 6.67 9.68
C HIS A 88 15.22 6.75 9.35
N PHE A 89 14.80 6.36 8.15
CA PHE A 89 13.40 6.06 7.86
C PHE A 89 13.20 4.56 7.66
N HIS A 90 11.99 4.10 7.87
CA HIS A 90 11.65 2.68 7.77
C HIS A 90 11.14 2.32 6.37
N ILE A 91 11.54 1.15 5.91
CA ILE A 91 11.02 0.51 4.70
C ILE A 91 10.36 -0.79 5.15
N GLU A 92 9.09 -0.93 4.86
CA GLU A 92 8.34 -2.15 5.09
C GLU A 92 8.23 -2.91 3.77
N LEU A 93 8.93 -4.02 3.66
CA LEU A 93 8.85 -4.92 2.51
C LEU A 93 7.82 -6.00 2.82
N HIS A 94 6.69 -5.97 2.12
CA HIS A 94 5.55 -6.84 2.32
C HIS A 94 5.58 -8.03 1.36
N ALA A 95 5.42 -9.24 1.88
CA ALA A 95 5.16 -10.46 1.10
C ALA A 95 3.65 -10.70 0.90
N MET A 96 2.81 -9.98 1.64
CA MET A 96 1.35 -10.13 1.67
C MET A 96 0.67 -8.76 1.74
N LEU A 97 -0.59 -8.69 1.32
CA LEU A 97 -1.38 -7.45 1.36
C LEU A 97 -1.77 -7.02 2.77
N SER A 98 -1.81 -7.95 3.72
CA SER A 98 -2.11 -7.67 5.13
C SER A 98 -1.45 -8.71 6.01
N GLU A 99 -1.29 -8.37 7.29
CA GLU A 99 -1.06 -9.39 8.30
C GLU A 99 -2.33 -10.25 8.47
N PRO A 100 -2.19 -11.51 8.93
CA PRO A 100 -3.34 -12.41 9.09
C PRO A 100 -4.37 -11.87 10.07
N PHE A 101 -5.62 -12.05 9.69
CA PHE A 101 -6.79 -11.90 10.55
C PHE A 101 -7.08 -13.24 11.26
N GLU A 102 -7.92 -13.21 12.27
CA GLU A 102 -8.38 -14.44 12.97
C GLU A 102 -9.18 -15.37 12.03
N GLN A 103 -9.83 -14.80 11.01
CA GLN A 103 -10.64 -15.54 10.04
C GLN A 103 -9.75 -16.08 8.91
N ASN A 104 -9.46 -17.38 8.94
CA ASN A 104 -8.62 -18.05 7.94
C ASN A 104 -9.14 -17.92 6.50
N GLU A 105 -10.47 -17.94 6.32
CA GLU A 105 -11.07 -17.77 4.98
C GLU A 105 -10.76 -16.40 4.39
N LEU A 106 -10.85 -15.33 5.20
CA LEU A 106 -10.49 -13.98 4.76
C LEU A 106 -9.01 -13.90 4.34
N ASN A 107 -8.12 -14.53 5.11
CA ASN A 107 -6.69 -14.57 4.77
C ASN A 107 -6.44 -15.27 3.44
N THR A 108 -7.14 -16.38 3.19
CA THR A 108 -7.05 -17.12 1.93
C THR A 108 -7.56 -16.27 0.75
N ASP A 109 -8.71 -15.62 0.92
CA ASP A 109 -9.32 -14.77 -0.10
C ASP A 109 -8.41 -13.56 -0.44
N ILE A 110 -7.79 -12.93 0.58
CA ILE A 110 -6.83 -11.83 0.37
C ILE A 110 -5.57 -12.32 -0.33
N ALA A 111 -5.01 -13.45 0.09
CA ALA A 111 -3.79 -14.01 -0.53
C ALA A 111 -4.01 -14.35 -2.00
N ALA A 112 -5.20 -14.81 -2.38
CA ALA A 112 -5.58 -15.10 -3.76
C ALA A 112 -5.57 -13.88 -4.68
N LEU A 113 -5.55 -12.66 -4.12
CA LEU A 113 -5.47 -11.39 -4.90
C LEU A 113 -4.04 -11.00 -5.30
N LEU A 114 -2.99 -11.59 -4.71
CA LEU A 114 -1.60 -11.21 -5.02
C LEU A 114 -1.27 -11.29 -6.52
N PRO A 115 -1.63 -12.36 -7.26
CA PRO A 115 -1.40 -12.40 -8.70
C PRO A 115 -2.14 -11.30 -9.47
N GLU A 116 -3.34 -10.89 -8.99
CA GLU A 116 -4.10 -9.80 -9.60
C GLU A 116 -3.37 -8.46 -9.38
N TYR A 117 -2.77 -8.21 -8.22
CA TYR A 117 -1.94 -7.03 -7.99
C TYR A 117 -0.75 -6.98 -8.94
N ASN A 118 -0.08 -8.10 -9.17
CA ASN A 118 1.04 -8.16 -10.11
C ASN A 118 0.61 -7.83 -11.56
N SER A 119 -0.54 -8.34 -11.99
CA SER A 119 -1.05 -8.12 -13.35
C SER A 119 -1.66 -6.72 -13.56
N HIS A 120 -2.10 -6.04 -12.50
CA HIS A 120 -2.72 -4.70 -12.55
C HIS A 120 -1.80 -3.60 -11.99
N ARG A 121 -0.49 -3.80 -12.05
CA ARG A 121 0.48 -2.75 -11.73
C ARG A 121 0.64 -1.78 -12.91
N ILE A 122 0.89 -0.53 -12.57
CA ILE A 122 1.15 0.54 -13.53
C ILE A 122 2.41 1.30 -13.16
N HIS A 123 3.20 1.64 -14.16
CA HIS A 123 4.30 2.58 -14.02
C HIS A 123 3.77 4.00 -14.25
N LYS A 124 4.11 4.91 -13.39
CA LYS A 124 3.76 6.32 -13.49
C LYS A 124 4.87 7.19 -12.93
N THR A 125 4.79 8.48 -13.19
CA THR A 125 5.75 9.46 -12.70
C THR A 125 5.08 10.43 -11.75
N ILE A 126 5.65 10.64 -10.57
CA ILE A 126 5.23 11.66 -9.61
C ILE A 126 6.38 12.66 -9.44
N LEU A 127 6.15 13.91 -9.79
CA LEU A 127 7.16 14.99 -9.72
C LEU A 127 8.52 14.63 -10.36
N GLY A 128 8.49 13.89 -11.47
CA GLY A 128 9.68 13.45 -12.19
C GLY A 128 10.27 12.12 -11.70
N TYR A 129 9.77 11.55 -10.62
CA TYR A 129 10.23 10.28 -10.06
C TYR A 129 9.37 9.11 -10.56
N PRO A 130 9.97 8.09 -11.24
CA PRO A 130 9.24 6.89 -11.64
C PRO A 130 8.83 6.07 -10.41
N ILE A 131 7.61 5.59 -10.42
CA ILE A 131 7.10 4.65 -9.43
C ILE A 131 6.26 3.57 -10.12
N CYS A 132 6.19 2.40 -9.50
CA CYS A 132 5.26 1.34 -9.84
C CYS A 132 4.22 1.20 -8.72
N ALA A 133 2.95 1.16 -9.06
CA ALA A 133 1.84 1.08 -8.12
C ALA A 133 0.70 0.26 -8.69
N ALA A 134 -0.29 -0.07 -7.88
CA ALA A 134 -1.51 -0.71 -8.35
C ALA A 134 -2.41 0.27 -9.11
N THR A 135 -3.25 -0.25 -10.00
CA THR A 135 -4.34 0.52 -10.60
C THR A 135 -5.39 0.91 -9.55
N ASP A 136 -6.17 1.95 -9.84
CA ASP A 136 -7.11 2.56 -8.89
C ASP A 136 -8.00 1.59 -8.10
N PRO A 137 -8.65 0.56 -8.69
CA PRO A 137 -9.49 -0.33 -7.90
C PRO A 137 -8.71 -1.16 -6.87
N TYR A 138 -7.48 -1.56 -7.18
CA TYR A 138 -6.60 -2.30 -6.29
C TYR A 138 -5.99 -1.38 -5.22
N ASP A 139 -5.67 -0.13 -5.57
CA ASP A 139 -5.21 0.88 -4.63
C ASP A 139 -6.31 1.21 -3.60
N ALA A 140 -7.57 1.42 -4.06
CA ALA A 140 -8.72 1.58 -3.17
C ALA A 140 -8.91 0.39 -2.22
N TYR A 141 -8.78 -0.82 -2.75
CA TYR A 141 -8.91 -2.03 -1.95
C TYR A 141 -7.82 -2.11 -0.88
N TYR A 142 -6.57 -1.79 -1.23
CA TYR A 142 -5.47 -1.76 -0.26
C TYR A 142 -5.68 -0.71 0.83
N LEU A 143 -6.13 0.50 0.49
CA LEU A 143 -6.46 1.53 1.48
C LEU A 143 -7.52 1.04 2.48
N LEU A 144 -8.55 0.35 2.00
CA LEU A 144 -9.59 -0.23 2.85
C LEU A 144 -9.05 -1.35 3.74
N LEU A 145 -8.27 -2.26 3.16
CA LEU A 145 -7.67 -3.38 3.87
C LEU A 145 -6.72 -2.92 4.98
N HIS A 146 -5.92 -1.90 4.70
CA HIS A 146 -5.04 -1.26 5.68
C HIS A 146 -5.85 -0.61 6.82
N MET A 147 -6.98 0.05 6.52
CA MET A 147 -7.88 0.55 7.56
C MET A 147 -8.47 -0.58 8.40
N LEU A 148 -8.91 -1.68 7.79
CA LEU A 148 -9.43 -2.84 8.50
C LEU A 148 -8.39 -3.43 9.45
N GLN A 149 -7.16 -3.58 8.98
CA GLN A 149 -6.05 -4.11 9.77
C GLN A 149 -5.80 -3.26 11.03
N HIS A 150 -5.78 -1.94 10.89
CA HIS A 150 -5.68 -1.04 12.03
C HIS A 150 -6.90 -1.11 12.94
N PHE A 151 -8.10 -1.14 12.36
CA PHE A 151 -9.35 -1.16 13.13
C PHE A 151 -9.46 -2.34 14.07
N VAL A 152 -9.13 -3.54 13.59
CA VAL A 152 -9.24 -4.77 14.41
C VAL A 152 -8.15 -4.90 15.48
N ARG A 153 -7.06 -4.14 15.39
CA ARG A 153 -5.92 -4.24 16.31
C ARG A 153 -5.88 -3.16 17.37
N ALA A 154 -6.01 -1.92 16.96
CA ALA A 154 -5.79 -0.77 17.85
C ALA A 154 -6.72 0.41 17.56
N GLY A 155 -7.58 0.30 16.56
CA GLY A 155 -8.28 1.44 15.96
C GLY A 155 -7.39 2.24 15.03
N PHE A 156 -7.99 3.20 14.32
CA PHE A 156 -7.25 4.06 13.39
C PHE A 156 -7.63 5.54 13.56
N GLY A 157 -6.69 6.42 13.24
CA GLY A 157 -6.91 7.86 13.29
C GLY A 157 -7.60 8.40 12.03
N VAL A 158 -8.06 9.64 12.11
CA VAL A 158 -8.77 10.35 11.04
C VAL A 158 -8.00 10.42 9.71
N LYS A 159 -6.67 10.31 9.75
CA LYS A 159 -5.81 10.30 8.56
C LYS A 159 -6.26 9.27 7.52
N LEU A 160 -6.60 8.05 7.94
CA LEU A 160 -7.02 7.00 7.01
C LEU A 160 -8.39 7.29 6.38
N LEU A 161 -9.29 7.93 7.12
CA LEU A 161 -10.56 8.43 6.57
C LEU A 161 -10.33 9.57 5.58
N CYS A 162 -9.36 10.46 5.85
CA CYS A 162 -8.96 11.50 4.90
C CYS A 162 -8.39 10.89 3.61
N ASP A 163 -7.49 9.90 3.72
CA ASP A 163 -6.95 9.17 2.57
C ASP A 163 -8.09 8.56 1.71
N TRP A 164 -9.07 7.93 2.36
CA TRP A 164 -10.28 7.39 1.71
C TRP A 164 -11.10 8.49 1.01
N THR A 165 -11.33 9.60 1.70
CA THR A 165 -12.11 10.72 1.18
C THR A 165 -11.48 11.34 -0.05
N VAL A 166 -10.18 11.66 -0.02
CA VAL A 166 -9.51 12.28 -1.18
C VAL A 166 -9.39 11.30 -2.33
N PHE A 167 -9.27 10.00 -2.05
CA PHE A 167 -9.25 8.98 -3.08
C PHE A 167 -10.56 8.97 -3.89
N TRP A 168 -11.71 8.93 -3.23
CA TRP A 168 -13.01 8.82 -3.89
C TRP A 168 -13.52 10.14 -4.48
N LYS A 169 -13.08 11.28 -3.96
CA LYS A 169 -13.44 12.62 -4.53
C LYS A 169 -12.91 12.85 -5.94
N ARG A 170 -12.00 12.04 -6.44
CA ARG A 170 -11.46 12.17 -7.81
C ARG A 170 -12.48 11.90 -8.93
N GLY A 171 -13.63 11.34 -8.63
CA GLY A 171 -14.64 11.00 -9.64
C GLY A 171 -14.22 9.83 -10.52
N LEU A 172 -13.93 8.69 -9.92
CA LEU A 172 -13.49 7.47 -10.59
C LEU A 172 -14.51 6.95 -11.61
N SER A 173 -14.02 6.30 -12.67
CA SER A 173 -14.85 5.68 -13.70
C SER A 173 -15.79 4.61 -13.13
N GLN A 174 -16.86 4.31 -13.86
CA GLN A 174 -17.78 3.23 -13.46
C GLN A 174 -17.09 1.88 -13.45
N ASP A 175 -16.24 1.61 -14.45
CA ASP A 175 -15.46 0.37 -14.53
C ASP A 175 -14.56 0.17 -13.31
N THR A 176 -13.87 1.24 -12.87
CA THR A 176 -13.05 1.20 -11.64
C THR A 176 -13.88 0.83 -10.42
N LYS A 177 -15.08 1.43 -10.29
CA LYS A 177 -16.00 1.13 -9.18
C LYS A 177 -16.49 -0.31 -9.23
N GLU A 178 -16.80 -0.84 -10.41
CA GLU A 178 -17.26 -2.22 -10.58
C GLU A 178 -16.17 -3.23 -10.20
N VAL A 179 -14.93 -3.02 -10.65
CA VAL A 179 -13.80 -3.88 -10.26
C VAL A 179 -13.58 -3.83 -8.75
N PHE A 180 -13.61 -2.63 -8.16
CA PHE A 180 -13.49 -2.48 -6.70
C PHE A 180 -14.61 -3.24 -5.95
N LEU A 181 -15.87 -3.15 -6.39
CA LEU A 181 -16.98 -3.89 -5.80
C LEU A 181 -16.81 -5.41 -5.93
N GLN A 182 -16.21 -5.89 -7.02
CA GLN A 182 -15.88 -7.30 -7.18
C GLN A 182 -14.81 -7.76 -6.18
N LEU A 183 -13.77 -6.96 -5.94
CA LEU A 183 -12.74 -7.23 -4.92
C LEU A 183 -13.36 -7.32 -3.52
N LEU A 184 -14.27 -6.38 -3.19
CA LEU A 184 -15.01 -6.41 -1.92
C LEU A 184 -15.85 -7.67 -1.75
N LYS A 185 -16.55 -8.10 -2.79
CA LYS A 185 -17.38 -9.33 -2.77
C LYS A 185 -16.52 -10.58 -2.59
N LYS A 186 -15.37 -10.68 -3.29
CA LYS A 186 -14.43 -11.80 -3.14
C LYS A 186 -13.98 -11.97 -1.69
N THR A 187 -13.83 -10.87 -0.95
CA THR A 187 -13.30 -10.84 0.42
C THR A 187 -14.34 -10.53 1.48
N ARG A 188 -15.61 -10.37 1.10
CA ARG A 188 -16.73 -10.08 2.03
C ARG A 188 -16.57 -8.79 2.83
N LEU A 189 -15.90 -7.79 2.26
CA LEU A 189 -15.62 -6.50 2.92
C LEU A 189 -16.62 -5.39 2.58
N GLU A 190 -17.74 -5.68 1.89
CA GLU A 190 -18.72 -4.68 1.46
C GLU A 190 -19.28 -3.87 2.63
N ASN A 191 -19.57 -4.52 3.76
CA ASN A 191 -20.15 -3.84 4.91
C ASN A 191 -19.14 -2.89 5.58
N PHE A 192 -17.88 -3.29 5.66
CA PHE A 192 -16.83 -2.41 6.17
C PHE A 192 -16.61 -1.20 5.25
N ALA A 193 -16.57 -1.42 3.94
CA ALA A 193 -16.47 -0.34 2.95
C ALA A 193 -17.64 0.66 3.05
N LYS A 194 -18.87 0.15 3.19
CA LYS A 194 -20.07 0.99 3.40
C LYS A 194 -19.97 1.81 4.68
N ALA A 195 -19.55 1.21 5.79
CA ALA A 195 -19.41 1.90 7.07
C ALA A 195 -18.35 3.02 7.00
N VAL A 196 -17.17 2.73 6.45
CA VAL A 196 -16.11 3.71 6.25
C VAL A 196 -16.57 4.86 5.37
N THR A 197 -17.22 4.54 4.23
CA THR A 197 -17.73 5.55 3.31
C THR A 197 -18.82 6.42 3.95
N ALA A 198 -19.74 5.83 4.73
CA ALA A 198 -20.76 6.58 5.46
C ALA A 198 -20.15 7.57 6.47
N LEU A 199 -19.10 7.16 7.19
CA LEU A 199 -18.36 8.07 8.08
C LEU A 199 -17.73 9.23 7.30
N CYS A 200 -17.12 8.95 6.15
CA CYS A 200 -16.52 9.98 5.31
C CYS A 200 -17.56 10.96 4.72
N VAL A 201 -18.75 10.48 4.35
CA VAL A 201 -19.86 11.32 3.90
C VAL A 201 -20.33 12.23 5.03
N LEU A 202 -20.55 11.67 6.24
CA LEU A 202 -21.10 12.42 7.38
C LEU A 202 -20.14 13.47 7.94
N TYR A 203 -18.85 13.18 7.99
CA TYR A 203 -17.88 13.99 8.74
C TYR A 203 -16.83 14.68 7.88
N LEU A 204 -16.55 14.20 6.67
CA LEU A 204 -15.49 14.71 5.79
C LEU A 204 -16.00 15.23 4.45
N GLY A 205 -17.33 15.19 4.23
CA GLY A 205 -17.96 15.73 3.03
C GLY A 205 -17.59 14.97 1.74
N LEU A 206 -17.45 13.64 1.82
CA LEU A 206 -17.29 12.77 0.66
C LEU A 206 -18.56 12.77 -0.19
#